data_f4daee2a0b9e332c9a1e6b92ede26351
#
_entry.id   f4daee2a0b9e332c9a1e6b92ede26351
#
_cell.length_a   1.000
_cell.length_b   1.000
_cell.length_c   1.000
_cell.angle_alpha   90.00
_cell.angle_beta   90.00
_cell.angle_gamma   90.00
#
_symmetry.space_group_name_H-M   'P 1'
#
loop_
_entity.id
_entity.type
_entity.pdbx_description
1 polymer ?
#
loop_
_entity_poly.entity_id
_entity_poly.type
_entity_poly.pdbx_seq_one_letter_code
_entity_poly.pdbx_strand_id
1 'polypeptide(L)'
;MKSLNLLIGIVCLTVLSTSCEQLEDIFDRGESNPNIVNGVDTTLISADYPFAPHYAEVLGSRMHYVDEPGHGKETFVLLHGQPTWSYLWRNVIPHLKTRGRVIAPDLIGMGKSDQPDIDYTLTEHAEYVNTFINQLGVDNIILVIHDWGSALGFNYANTFPDKVKGVVFMEALLAPGSLDQLPAGFRPVLETAFTGEQGDTTRGSGWRAYAIDNLFINEVLPQATLRPLEEAVMDYYRAPYPTVASRKVVWQWPRQVPVPGLAPDENVALVQDYFENYLTQHPVPKLLLYATPGILTTPEVVALVDSSFPNAQSVNIGPGLHFVQEDQPHRIGIAITEWVDDTFN
;
A
#
# COMPACT_ATOMS: atom_id res chain seq x y z
N MET A 1 -7.72 -24.36 -15.08
CA MET A 1 -6.49 -24.54 -14.30
C MET A 1 -5.23 -24.33 -15.13
N LYS A 2 -4.93 -25.12 -16.18
CA LYS A 2 -3.65 -24.94 -16.92
C LYS A 2 -3.49 -23.60 -17.67
N SER A 3 -4.54 -22.98 -18.19
CA SER A 3 -4.44 -21.71 -18.95
C SER A 3 -4.40 -20.47 -18.06
N LEU A 4 -4.98 -20.51 -16.87
CA LEU A 4 -4.92 -19.39 -15.91
C LEU A 4 -3.57 -19.38 -15.19
N ASN A 5 -3.05 -20.55 -14.82
CA ASN A 5 -1.70 -20.68 -14.27
C ASN A 5 -0.62 -20.27 -15.30
N LEU A 6 -0.90 -20.42 -16.61
CA LEU A 6 0.01 -19.95 -17.65
C LEU A 6 -0.02 -18.42 -17.78
N LEU A 7 -1.17 -17.77 -17.58
CA LEU A 7 -1.27 -16.30 -17.58
C LEU A 7 -0.55 -15.71 -16.37
N ILE A 8 -0.73 -16.29 -15.19
CA ILE A 8 -0.08 -15.84 -13.94
C ILE A 8 1.43 -16.13 -13.98
N GLY A 9 1.82 -17.29 -14.53
CA GLY A 9 3.23 -17.62 -14.75
C GLY A 9 3.93 -16.69 -15.74
N ILE A 10 3.23 -16.18 -16.75
CA ILE A 10 3.76 -15.21 -17.73
C ILE A 10 3.86 -13.82 -17.07
N VAL A 11 2.93 -13.45 -16.20
CA VAL A 11 2.99 -12.20 -15.42
C VAL A 11 4.24 -12.16 -14.53
N CYS A 12 4.57 -13.24 -13.84
CA CYS A 12 5.80 -13.31 -13.05
C CYS A 12 7.07 -13.35 -13.90
N LEU A 13 7.07 -14.11 -15.02
CA LEU A 13 8.25 -14.23 -15.87
C LEU A 13 8.61 -12.93 -16.61
N THR A 14 7.65 -12.09 -16.94
CA THR A 14 7.92 -10.82 -17.63
C THR A 14 8.35 -9.69 -16.69
N VAL A 15 7.86 -9.64 -15.46
CA VAL A 15 8.41 -8.74 -14.42
C VAL A 15 9.83 -9.18 -14.04
N LEU A 16 10.08 -10.50 -13.98
CA LEU A 16 11.41 -11.04 -13.68
C LEU A 16 12.38 -10.92 -14.86
N SER A 17 11.95 -10.91 -16.12
CA SER A 17 12.87 -10.89 -17.27
C SER A 17 13.48 -9.53 -17.55
N THR A 18 12.80 -8.42 -17.26
CA THR A 18 13.38 -7.06 -17.29
C THR A 18 14.22 -6.72 -16.06
N SER A 19 14.03 -7.45 -14.97
CA SER A 19 14.77 -7.26 -13.72
C SER A 19 15.85 -8.34 -13.47
N CYS A 20 15.88 -9.44 -14.25
CA CYS A 20 16.89 -10.50 -14.06
C CYS A 20 18.33 -9.99 -14.23
N GLU A 21 18.62 -9.13 -15.21
CA GLU A 21 19.95 -8.55 -15.36
C GLU A 21 20.32 -7.62 -14.20
N GLN A 22 19.36 -6.92 -13.60
CA GLN A 22 19.57 -6.10 -12.41
C GLN A 22 19.61 -6.91 -11.11
N LEU A 23 18.94 -8.06 -11.06
CA LEU A 23 18.99 -8.97 -9.92
C LEU A 23 20.31 -9.76 -9.88
N GLU A 24 20.88 -10.15 -11.02
CA GLU A 24 22.17 -10.86 -11.06
C GLU A 24 23.32 -10.05 -10.43
N ASP A 25 23.34 -8.74 -10.61
CA ASP A 25 24.33 -7.86 -9.96
C ASP A 25 24.15 -7.74 -8.42
N ILE A 26 22.97 -8.02 -7.91
CA ILE A 26 22.67 -8.02 -6.46
C ILE A 26 23.09 -9.37 -5.82
N PHE A 27 23.03 -10.47 -6.57
CA PHE A 27 23.32 -11.82 -6.07
C PHE A 27 24.80 -12.20 -6.06
N ASP A 28 25.68 -11.44 -6.73
CA ASP A 28 27.11 -11.80 -6.88
C ASP A 28 28.04 -11.33 -5.74
N ARG A 29 27.50 -10.95 -4.56
CA ARG A 29 28.31 -10.64 -3.37
C ARG A 29 28.20 -11.75 -2.34
N GLY A 30 29.06 -12.73 -2.51
CA GLY A 30 29.28 -13.93 -1.73
C GLY A 30 29.20 -13.77 -0.19
N GLU A 31 28.39 -14.57 0.33
CA GLU A 31 28.41 -15.47 1.47
C GLU A 31 26.95 -15.89 1.70
N SER A 32 26.70 -17.19 1.74
CA SER A 32 25.35 -17.73 1.93
C SER A 32 24.90 -17.52 3.40
N ASN A 33 24.51 -16.29 3.74
CA ASN A 33 23.76 -16.04 4.96
C ASN A 33 22.35 -16.61 4.76
N PRO A 34 21.93 -17.65 5.51
CA PRO A 34 20.62 -18.28 5.34
C PRO A 34 19.46 -17.33 5.62
N ASN A 35 19.72 -16.19 6.23
CA ASN A 35 18.72 -15.15 6.51
C ASN A 35 18.58 -14.13 5.36
N ILE A 36 19.37 -14.21 4.32
CA ILE A 36 19.22 -13.37 3.12
C ILE A 36 18.46 -14.18 2.08
N VAL A 37 17.22 -13.81 1.83
CA VAL A 37 16.34 -14.44 0.83
C VAL A 37 16.02 -13.42 -0.27
N ASN A 38 16.45 -13.69 -1.50
CA ASN A 38 16.29 -12.76 -2.62
C ASN A 38 16.81 -11.34 -2.31
N GLY A 39 17.92 -11.24 -1.57
CA GLY A 39 18.50 -9.95 -1.15
C GLY A 39 17.81 -9.29 0.05
N VAL A 40 16.77 -9.88 0.60
CA VAL A 40 16.05 -9.40 1.79
C VAL A 40 16.62 -10.07 3.05
N ASP A 41 17.01 -9.25 4.04
CA ASP A 41 17.39 -9.76 5.36
C ASP A 41 16.13 -10.07 6.19
N THR A 42 15.88 -11.34 6.44
CA THR A 42 14.68 -11.81 7.15
C THR A 42 14.90 -11.99 8.65
N THR A 43 16.09 -11.70 9.17
CA THR A 43 16.51 -12.03 10.56
C THR A 43 15.55 -11.48 11.62
N LEU A 44 15.00 -10.29 11.39
CA LEU A 44 14.15 -9.59 12.37
C LEU A 44 12.69 -9.42 11.92
N ILE A 45 12.31 -10.01 10.78
CA ILE A 45 10.93 -9.89 10.29
C ILE A 45 10.05 -10.91 11.03
N SER A 46 9.10 -10.41 11.85
CA SER A 46 8.18 -11.25 12.61
C SER A 46 6.82 -11.38 11.91
N ALA A 47 6.21 -12.56 12.06
CA ALA A 47 4.81 -12.79 11.75
C ALA A 47 3.85 -12.29 12.83
N ASP A 48 4.34 -12.01 14.03
CA ASP A 48 3.51 -11.65 15.18
C ASP A 48 2.80 -10.30 14.99
N TYR A 49 1.58 -10.21 15.55
CA TYR A 49 0.79 -8.99 15.58
C TYR A 49 0.35 -8.66 17.02
N PRO A 50 1.29 -8.15 17.86
CA PRO A 50 1.09 -8.01 19.30
C PRO A 50 0.36 -6.71 19.71
N PHE A 51 -0.41 -6.11 18.84
CA PHE A 51 -1.08 -4.84 19.10
C PHE A 51 -2.48 -5.02 19.67
N ALA A 52 -2.80 -4.22 20.69
CA ALA A 52 -4.16 -4.18 21.25
C ALA A 52 -5.13 -3.58 20.19
N PRO A 53 -6.34 -4.16 20.05
CA PRO A 53 -7.33 -3.61 19.14
C PRO A 53 -8.01 -2.37 19.73
N HIS A 54 -8.11 -1.31 18.92
CA HIS A 54 -8.93 -0.14 19.18
C HIS A 54 -10.01 -0.02 18.12
N TYR A 55 -11.11 0.65 18.44
CA TYR A 55 -12.22 0.84 17.52
C TYR A 55 -12.78 2.25 17.62
N ALA A 56 -13.12 2.84 16.48
CA ALA A 56 -13.79 4.11 16.35
C ALA A 56 -15.10 3.93 15.56
N GLU A 57 -16.17 4.59 16.01
CA GLU A 57 -17.42 4.66 15.24
C GLU A 57 -17.27 5.73 14.16
N VAL A 58 -17.31 5.32 12.91
CA VAL A 58 -17.12 6.18 11.73
C VAL A 58 -18.25 5.92 10.75
N LEU A 59 -19.06 6.93 10.46
CA LEU A 59 -20.18 6.85 9.51
C LEU A 59 -21.14 5.67 9.77
N GLY A 60 -21.34 5.32 11.05
CA GLY A 60 -22.21 4.21 11.45
C GLY A 60 -21.60 2.81 11.36
N SER A 61 -20.30 2.72 11.14
CA SER A 61 -19.51 1.47 11.12
C SER A 61 -18.33 1.58 12.07
N ARG A 62 -17.87 0.45 12.60
CA ARG A 62 -16.67 0.43 13.44
C ARG A 62 -15.43 0.27 12.57
N MET A 63 -14.51 1.19 12.68
CA MET A 63 -13.15 1.04 12.13
C MET A 63 -12.20 0.58 13.24
N HIS A 64 -11.50 -0.53 12.97
CA HIS A 64 -10.40 -0.98 13.81
C HIS A 64 -9.16 -0.14 13.54
N TYR A 65 -8.34 0.08 14.56
CA TYR A 65 -7.01 0.68 14.41
C TYR A 65 -6.06 0.21 15.51
N VAL A 66 -4.79 0.21 15.19
CA VAL A 66 -3.70 0.15 16.16
C VAL A 66 -3.48 1.56 16.70
N ASP A 67 -3.28 1.69 18.00
CA ASP A 67 -2.93 2.94 18.67
C ASP A 67 -1.81 2.67 19.67
N GLU A 68 -0.59 2.91 19.23
CA GLU A 68 0.58 2.63 20.03
C GLU A 68 1.17 3.94 20.57
N PRO A 69 1.17 4.15 21.88
CA PRO A 69 1.83 5.30 22.46
C PRO A 69 3.34 5.25 22.20
N GLY A 70 3.91 6.38 21.84
CA GLY A 70 5.34 6.51 21.60
C GLY A 70 6.06 7.36 22.66
N HIS A 71 7.37 7.47 22.52
CA HIS A 71 8.22 8.24 23.45
C HIS A 71 8.55 9.65 22.98
N GLY A 72 8.26 9.97 21.70
CA GLY A 72 8.51 11.29 21.11
C GLY A 72 7.25 12.17 21.03
N LYS A 73 7.39 13.28 20.31
CA LYS A 73 6.32 14.30 20.15
C LYS A 73 5.48 14.11 18.88
N GLU A 74 5.91 13.20 18.00
CA GLU A 74 5.28 13.02 16.69
C GLU A 74 3.99 12.20 16.77
N THR A 75 3.15 12.37 15.76
CA THR A 75 1.99 11.50 15.53
C THR A 75 2.06 10.97 14.11
N PHE A 76 2.18 9.66 13.98
CA PHE A 76 2.19 8.97 12.70
C PHE A 76 0.82 8.36 12.43
N VAL A 77 0.29 8.58 11.23
CA VAL A 77 -0.91 7.91 10.74
C VAL A 77 -0.51 7.06 9.53
N LEU A 78 -0.64 5.73 9.66
CA LEU A 78 -0.20 4.74 8.68
C LEU A 78 -1.40 4.22 7.90
N LEU A 79 -1.46 4.49 6.58
CA LEU A 79 -2.54 4.02 5.74
C LEU A 79 -2.04 2.92 4.80
N HIS A 80 -2.62 1.74 4.95
CA HIS A 80 -2.36 0.57 4.11
C HIS A 80 -3.17 0.63 2.81
N GLY A 81 -2.87 -0.27 1.89
CA GLY A 81 -3.63 -0.46 0.66
C GLY A 81 -4.22 -1.87 0.53
N GLN A 82 -4.56 -2.24 -0.70
CA GLN A 82 -5.20 -3.50 -1.02
C GLN A 82 -4.15 -4.65 -1.16
N PRO A 83 -4.50 -5.85 -0.74
CA PRO A 83 -5.63 -6.31 0.07
C PRO A 83 -5.25 -6.40 1.55
N THR A 84 -4.33 -5.56 1.97
CA THR A 84 -3.71 -5.61 3.29
C THR A 84 -4.57 -4.95 4.38
N TRP A 85 -4.02 -4.81 5.57
CA TRP A 85 -4.60 -4.14 6.71
C TRP A 85 -3.46 -3.69 7.65
N SER A 86 -3.72 -3.13 8.80
CA SER A 86 -2.66 -2.65 9.71
C SER A 86 -1.59 -3.69 10.05
N TYR A 87 -1.84 -4.98 9.80
CA TYR A 87 -0.85 -6.05 9.88
C TYR A 87 0.38 -5.81 9.01
N LEU A 88 0.21 -5.16 7.86
CA LEU A 88 1.31 -4.79 6.97
C LEU A 88 2.39 -3.96 7.69
N TRP A 89 1.98 -3.13 8.63
CA TRP A 89 2.85 -2.21 9.36
C TRP A 89 3.51 -2.82 10.62
N ARG A 90 3.22 -4.10 10.94
CA ARG A 90 3.62 -4.72 12.22
C ARG A 90 5.12 -4.62 12.55
N ASN A 91 5.97 -4.73 11.55
CA ASN A 91 7.42 -4.63 11.72
C ASN A 91 7.97 -3.19 11.54
N VAL A 92 7.15 -2.23 11.10
CA VAL A 92 7.50 -0.81 10.97
C VAL A 92 7.13 -0.03 12.23
N ILE A 93 5.96 -0.29 12.81
CA ILE A 93 5.43 0.37 14.01
C ILE A 93 6.47 0.47 15.16
N PRO A 94 7.22 -0.59 15.51
CA PRO A 94 8.18 -0.53 16.61
C PRO A 94 9.25 0.54 16.44
N HIS A 95 9.67 0.84 15.20
CA HIS A 95 10.63 1.90 14.92
C HIS A 95 10.03 3.28 15.17
N LEU A 96 8.83 3.53 14.65
CA LEU A 96 8.17 4.83 14.72
C LEU A 96 7.79 5.22 16.16
N LYS A 97 7.46 4.25 17.02
CA LYS A 97 7.20 4.46 18.45
C LYS A 97 8.36 5.16 19.17
N THR A 98 9.57 5.08 18.67
CA THR A 98 10.73 5.78 19.24
C THR A 98 10.65 7.31 19.03
N ARG A 99 9.81 7.78 18.11
CA ARG A 99 9.63 9.19 17.76
C ARG A 99 8.25 9.76 18.10
N GLY A 100 7.26 8.90 18.36
CA GLY A 100 5.93 9.36 18.73
C GLY A 100 4.84 8.32 18.69
N ARG A 101 3.61 8.77 18.85
CA ARG A 101 2.40 7.93 18.76
C ARG A 101 2.19 7.41 17.35
N VAL A 102 1.82 6.14 17.22
CA VAL A 102 1.56 5.49 15.92
C VAL A 102 0.13 5.01 15.85
N ILE A 103 -0.60 5.47 14.85
CA ILE A 103 -1.98 5.13 14.58
C ILE A 103 -2.04 4.43 13.22
N ALA A 104 -2.56 3.21 13.15
CA ALA A 104 -2.69 2.46 11.90
C ALA A 104 -4.11 1.89 11.80
N PRO A 105 -5.04 2.59 11.12
CA PRO A 105 -6.38 2.07 10.90
C PRO A 105 -6.40 0.92 9.90
N ASP A 106 -7.38 0.04 10.04
CA ASP A 106 -7.83 -0.84 8.97
C ASP A 106 -8.89 -0.08 8.17
N LEU A 107 -8.71 0.01 6.86
CA LEU A 107 -9.69 0.64 5.98
C LEU A 107 -11.03 -0.11 6.08
N ILE A 108 -12.13 0.63 5.89
CA ILE A 108 -13.46 0.01 5.95
C ILE A 108 -13.58 -1.16 4.98
N GLY A 109 -14.17 -2.27 5.42
CA GLY A 109 -14.23 -3.51 4.64
C GLY A 109 -12.98 -4.40 4.73
N MET A 110 -11.90 -3.94 5.38
CA MET A 110 -10.61 -4.64 5.46
C MET A 110 -10.20 -4.89 6.92
N GLY A 111 -9.25 -5.81 7.12
CA GLY A 111 -8.72 -6.13 8.44
C GLY A 111 -9.81 -6.52 9.44
N LYS A 112 -9.81 -5.84 10.57
CA LYS A 112 -10.80 -6.02 11.66
C LYS A 112 -11.88 -4.95 11.67
N SER A 113 -11.90 -4.05 10.67
CA SER A 113 -12.99 -3.08 10.48
C SER A 113 -14.26 -3.75 10.01
N ASP A 114 -15.40 -3.14 10.29
CA ASP A 114 -16.70 -3.62 9.82
C ASP A 114 -16.74 -3.69 8.28
N GLN A 115 -17.62 -4.53 7.77
CA GLN A 115 -17.83 -4.75 6.33
C GLN A 115 -19.28 -4.36 5.97
N PRO A 116 -19.62 -3.05 5.97
CA PRO A 116 -20.95 -2.59 5.62
C PRO A 116 -21.27 -2.91 4.15
N ASP A 117 -22.55 -2.96 3.82
CA ASP A 117 -23.00 -3.12 2.43
C ASP A 117 -22.98 -1.77 1.71
N ILE A 118 -21.78 -1.38 1.29
CA ILE A 118 -21.48 -0.18 0.49
C ILE A 118 -20.76 -0.61 -0.79
N ASP A 119 -20.50 0.33 -1.70
CA ASP A 119 -19.85 0.02 -2.97
C ASP A 119 -18.32 -0.03 -2.88
N TYR A 120 -17.74 0.42 -1.77
CA TYR A 120 -16.28 0.47 -1.55
C TYR A 120 -15.55 1.26 -2.63
N THR A 121 -16.14 2.38 -3.04
CA THR A 121 -15.52 3.31 -3.97
C THR A 121 -14.36 4.06 -3.33
N LEU A 122 -13.49 4.67 -4.15
CA LEU A 122 -12.41 5.52 -3.65
C LEU A 122 -12.95 6.69 -2.82
N THR A 123 -14.05 7.29 -3.27
CA THR A 123 -14.68 8.43 -2.59
C THR A 123 -15.29 8.03 -1.25
N GLU A 124 -15.98 6.89 -1.15
CA GLU A 124 -16.48 6.37 0.14
C GLU A 124 -15.31 6.11 1.11
N HIS A 125 -14.24 5.46 0.65
CA HIS A 125 -13.07 5.24 1.51
C HIS A 125 -12.41 6.55 1.95
N ALA A 126 -12.34 7.55 1.07
CA ALA A 126 -11.82 8.88 1.41
C ALA A 126 -12.67 9.54 2.50
N GLU A 127 -14.00 9.41 2.44
CA GLU A 127 -14.91 9.93 3.46
C GLU A 127 -14.71 9.23 4.82
N TYR A 128 -14.59 7.89 4.82
CA TYR A 128 -14.28 7.12 6.04
C TYR A 128 -12.94 7.52 6.65
N VAL A 129 -11.88 7.63 5.86
CA VAL A 129 -10.54 7.99 6.34
C VAL A 129 -10.49 9.42 6.85
N ASN A 130 -11.09 10.37 6.12
CA ASN A 130 -11.16 11.77 6.53
C ASN A 130 -11.91 11.91 7.87
N THR A 131 -13.05 11.25 7.99
CA THR A 131 -13.84 11.25 9.21
C THR A 131 -13.08 10.61 10.36
N PHE A 132 -12.46 9.44 10.16
CA PHE A 132 -11.66 8.75 11.16
C PHE A 132 -10.53 9.64 11.69
N ILE A 133 -9.69 10.19 10.82
CA ILE A 133 -8.53 10.99 11.24
C ILE A 133 -8.99 12.26 11.98
N ASN A 134 -10.04 12.93 11.49
CA ASN A 134 -10.55 14.13 12.14
C ASN A 134 -11.16 13.85 13.52
N GLN A 135 -11.81 12.71 13.73
CA GLN A 135 -12.36 12.29 15.03
C GLN A 135 -11.28 11.99 16.08
N LEU A 136 -10.08 11.60 15.66
CA LEU A 136 -8.95 11.39 16.58
C LEU A 136 -8.48 12.68 17.27
N GLY A 137 -8.83 13.86 16.73
CA GLY A 137 -8.46 15.15 17.28
C GLY A 137 -6.94 15.37 17.29
N VAL A 138 -6.21 14.76 16.36
CA VAL A 138 -4.76 14.91 16.21
C VAL A 138 -4.42 15.95 15.15
N ASP A 139 -3.35 16.69 15.40
CA ASP A 139 -2.80 17.71 14.50
C ASP A 139 -1.32 17.45 14.27
N ASN A 140 -0.73 18.12 13.28
CA ASN A 140 0.69 17.99 12.94
C ASN A 140 1.10 16.54 12.67
N ILE A 141 0.26 15.80 11.96
CA ILE A 141 0.47 14.38 11.68
C ILE A 141 1.54 14.19 10.59
N ILE A 142 2.26 13.10 10.71
CA ILE A 142 3.09 12.55 9.63
C ILE A 142 2.32 11.37 9.03
N LEU A 143 1.89 11.52 7.79
CA LEU A 143 1.28 10.43 7.04
C LEU A 143 2.36 9.46 6.56
N VAL A 144 2.13 8.15 6.73
CA VAL A 144 2.98 7.08 6.18
C VAL A 144 2.07 6.19 5.35
N ILE A 145 2.19 6.27 4.05
CA ILE A 145 1.15 5.80 3.13
C ILE A 145 1.71 4.89 2.04
N HIS A 146 0.92 3.89 1.67
CA HIS A 146 1.28 2.85 0.72
C HIS A 146 0.09 2.49 -0.16
N ASP A 147 0.31 2.22 -1.45
CA ASP A 147 -0.70 1.75 -2.40
C ASP A 147 -1.96 2.63 -2.38
N TRP A 148 -3.16 2.08 -2.21
CA TRP A 148 -4.40 2.84 -2.07
C TRP A 148 -4.42 3.76 -0.86
N GLY A 149 -3.74 3.40 0.23
CA GLY A 149 -3.54 4.30 1.36
C GLY A 149 -2.85 5.59 0.96
N SER A 150 -2.08 5.60 -0.14
CA SER A 150 -1.47 6.82 -0.66
C SER A 150 -2.50 7.75 -1.32
N ALA A 151 -3.42 7.22 -2.13
CA ALA A 151 -4.49 8.04 -2.72
C ALA A 151 -5.36 8.67 -1.63
N LEU A 152 -5.71 7.88 -0.59
CA LEU A 152 -6.49 8.36 0.55
C LEU A 152 -5.72 9.40 1.39
N GLY A 153 -4.43 9.15 1.65
CA GLY A 153 -3.59 10.05 2.44
C GLY A 153 -3.27 11.35 1.71
N PHE A 154 -2.99 11.31 0.42
CA PHE A 154 -2.81 12.53 -0.38
C PHE A 154 -4.09 13.34 -0.50
N ASN A 155 -5.25 12.68 -0.66
CA ASN A 155 -6.54 13.35 -0.64
C ASN A 155 -6.82 14.01 0.72
N TYR A 156 -6.51 13.32 1.84
CA TYR A 156 -6.63 13.91 3.17
C TYR A 156 -5.73 15.14 3.33
N ALA A 157 -4.47 15.02 2.93
CA ALA A 157 -3.49 16.11 3.02
C ALA A 157 -3.86 17.31 2.14
N ASN A 158 -4.41 17.08 0.95
CA ASN A 158 -4.91 18.12 0.06
C ASN A 158 -6.14 18.83 0.65
N THR A 159 -7.03 18.06 1.29
CA THR A 159 -8.26 18.61 1.91
C THR A 159 -8.00 19.32 3.23
N PHE A 160 -7.05 18.84 4.03
CA PHE A 160 -6.73 19.35 5.37
C PHE A 160 -5.23 19.63 5.51
N PRO A 161 -4.64 20.52 4.69
CA PRO A 161 -3.20 20.71 4.63
C PRO A 161 -2.59 21.19 5.96
N ASP A 162 -3.32 21.97 6.73
CA ASP A 162 -2.86 22.46 8.04
C ASP A 162 -2.75 21.37 9.12
N LYS A 163 -3.33 20.19 8.87
CA LYS A 163 -3.25 19.04 9.78
C LYS A 163 -1.99 18.20 9.55
N VAL A 164 -1.37 18.29 8.38
CA VAL A 164 -0.28 17.42 7.93
C VAL A 164 1.03 18.18 7.93
N LYS A 165 1.99 17.75 8.75
CA LYS A 165 3.31 18.35 8.79
C LYS A 165 4.37 17.63 7.97
N GLY A 166 4.10 16.39 7.52
CA GLY A 166 4.98 15.59 6.69
C GLY A 166 4.28 14.41 6.04
N VAL A 167 4.79 13.98 4.89
CA VAL A 167 4.24 12.82 4.18
C VAL A 167 5.36 11.88 3.76
N VAL A 168 5.28 10.62 4.19
CA VAL A 168 6.12 9.52 3.75
C VAL A 168 5.28 8.60 2.87
N PHE A 169 5.74 8.28 1.68
CA PHE A 169 4.99 7.45 0.75
C PHE A 169 5.89 6.44 0.04
N MET A 170 5.32 5.30 -0.32
CA MET A 170 5.99 4.22 -1.00
C MET A 170 5.00 3.44 -1.87
N GLU A 171 5.45 2.98 -3.05
CA GLU A 171 4.60 2.26 -4.02
C GLU A 171 3.23 2.92 -4.19
N ALA A 172 3.23 4.23 -4.49
CA ALA A 172 2.10 5.13 -4.34
C ALA A 172 1.40 5.44 -5.66
N LEU A 173 0.11 5.76 -5.58
CA LEU A 173 -0.72 6.27 -6.67
C LEU A 173 -0.56 7.80 -6.73
N LEU A 174 0.37 8.29 -7.55
CA LEU A 174 0.72 9.72 -7.59
C LEU A 174 -0.18 10.53 -8.52
N ALA A 175 -0.46 10.03 -9.71
CA ALA A 175 -1.20 10.73 -10.76
C ALA A 175 -2.12 9.76 -11.52
N PRO A 176 -3.15 10.28 -12.22
CA PRO A 176 -3.88 9.47 -13.19
C PRO A 176 -2.93 8.94 -14.26
N GLY A 177 -3.12 7.70 -14.66
CA GLY A 177 -2.23 7.03 -15.60
C GLY A 177 -2.97 6.34 -16.73
N SER A 178 -2.25 5.60 -17.53
CA SER A 178 -2.82 4.67 -18.51
C SER A 178 -2.37 3.25 -18.19
N LEU A 179 -3.12 2.25 -18.66
CA LEU A 179 -2.73 0.86 -18.50
C LEU A 179 -1.35 0.56 -19.12
N ASP A 180 -0.94 1.34 -20.13
CA ASP A 180 0.36 1.17 -20.80
C ASP A 180 1.55 1.63 -19.93
N GLN A 181 1.30 2.48 -18.94
CA GLN A 181 2.31 2.95 -17.99
C GLN A 181 2.49 1.98 -16.81
N LEU A 182 1.54 1.06 -16.63
CA LEU A 182 1.65 0.04 -15.59
C LEU A 182 2.65 -1.04 -16.02
N PRO A 183 3.40 -1.61 -15.08
CA PRO A 183 4.26 -2.76 -15.36
C PRO A 183 3.47 -3.86 -16.07
N ALA A 184 4.08 -4.45 -17.12
CA ALA A 184 3.41 -5.45 -17.95
C ALA A 184 2.81 -6.62 -17.15
N GLY A 185 3.43 -6.97 -16.01
CA GLY A 185 2.95 -7.99 -15.10
C GLY A 185 1.71 -7.61 -14.29
N PHE A 186 1.50 -6.31 -14.04
CA PHE A 186 0.37 -5.83 -13.24
C PHE A 186 -0.88 -5.56 -14.09
N ARG A 187 -0.69 -5.25 -15.38
CA ARG A 187 -1.78 -4.96 -16.31
C ARG A 187 -2.86 -6.06 -16.37
N PRO A 188 -2.55 -7.36 -16.53
CA PRO A 188 -3.58 -8.40 -16.57
C PRO A 188 -4.40 -8.51 -15.29
N VAL A 189 -3.82 -8.17 -14.13
CA VAL A 189 -4.52 -8.14 -12.85
C VAL A 189 -5.62 -7.08 -12.90
N LEU A 190 -5.28 -5.85 -13.35
CA LEU A 190 -6.26 -4.78 -13.47
C LEU A 190 -7.29 -5.04 -14.57
N GLU A 191 -6.87 -5.47 -15.77
CA GLU A 191 -7.78 -5.80 -16.86
C GLU A 191 -8.80 -6.85 -16.44
N THR A 192 -8.39 -7.88 -15.69
CA THR A 192 -9.29 -8.90 -15.15
C THR A 192 -10.33 -8.27 -14.21
N ALA A 193 -9.97 -7.30 -13.38
CA ALA A 193 -10.89 -6.67 -12.44
C ALA A 193 -12.10 -6.00 -13.14
N PHE A 194 -11.88 -5.46 -14.33
CA PHE A 194 -12.92 -4.79 -15.12
C PHE A 194 -13.80 -5.76 -15.92
N THR A 195 -13.56 -7.07 -15.87
CA THR A 195 -14.38 -8.06 -16.57
C THR A 195 -15.52 -8.57 -15.69
N GLY A 196 -16.74 -8.61 -16.23
CA GLY A 196 -17.93 -9.07 -15.52
C GLY A 196 -18.40 -8.14 -14.41
N GLU A 197 -19.57 -8.43 -13.87
CA GLU A 197 -20.23 -7.68 -12.81
C GLU A 197 -20.20 -8.45 -11.49
N GLN A 198 -20.62 -7.82 -10.39
CA GLN A 198 -20.79 -8.48 -9.11
C GLN A 198 -21.72 -9.70 -9.23
N GLY A 199 -21.27 -10.84 -8.73
CA GLY A 199 -22.01 -12.09 -8.83
C GLY A 199 -21.73 -12.91 -10.11
N ASP A 200 -20.94 -12.41 -11.06
CA ASP A 200 -20.57 -13.14 -12.27
C ASP A 200 -19.64 -14.32 -11.94
N THR A 201 -20.16 -15.54 -12.09
CA THR A 201 -19.41 -16.78 -11.83
C THR A 201 -18.68 -17.30 -13.07
N THR A 202 -18.74 -16.58 -14.19
CA THR A 202 -18.10 -16.99 -15.45
C THR A 202 -16.58 -17.05 -15.26
N ARG A 203 -15.97 -18.08 -15.83
CA ARG A 203 -14.52 -18.23 -15.78
C ARG A 203 -13.83 -17.06 -16.48
N GLY A 204 -12.92 -16.38 -15.77
CA GLY A 204 -12.19 -15.21 -16.25
C GLY A 204 -12.85 -13.87 -15.90
N SER A 205 -14.03 -13.86 -15.28
CA SER A 205 -14.59 -12.63 -14.74
C SER A 205 -13.81 -12.18 -13.49
N GLY A 206 -13.75 -10.88 -13.27
CA GLY A 206 -13.09 -10.28 -12.11
C GLY A 206 -13.74 -10.70 -10.80
N TRP A 207 -15.07 -10.77 -10.75
CA TRP A 207 -15.76 -11.27 -9.57
C TRP A 207 -15.36 -12.72 -9.24
N ARG A 208 -15.32 -13.58 -10.27
CA ARG A 208 -14.87 -14.97 -10.08
C ARG A 208 -13.45 -15.02 -9.56
N ALA A 209 -12.54 -14.28 -10.17
CA ALA A 209 -11.13 -14.29 -9.81
C ALA A 209 -10.89 -13.76 -8.37
N TYR A 210 -11.46 -12.62 -8.02
CA TYR A 210 -11.11 -11.93 -6.79
C TYR A 210 -12.05 -12.23 -5.62
N ALA A 211 -13.36 -12.38 -5.87
CA ALA A 211 -14.30 -12.68 -4.80
C ALA A 211 -14.49 -14.19 -4.58
N ILE A 212 -14.61 -15.00 -5.62
CA ILE A 212 -14.84 -16.44 -5.46
C ILE A 212 -13.53 -17.19 -5.23
N ASP A 213 -12.57 -17.07 -6.15
CA ASP A 213 -11.33 -17.84 -6.14
C ASP A 213 -10.26 -17.21 -5.23
N ASN A 214 -10.50 -15.99 -4.69
CA ASN A 214 -9.60 -15.23 -3.81
C ASN A 214 -8.19 -15.07 -4.37
N LEU A 215 -8.10 -14.85 -5.67
CA LEU A 215 -6.83 -14.85 -6.41
C LEU A 215 -5.90 -13.72 -5.94
N PHE A 216 -6.45 -12.57 -5.58
CA PHE A 216 -5.64 -11.41 -5.20
C PHE A 216 -4.81 -11.70 -3.95
N ILE A 217 -5.43 -12.31 -2.93
CA ILE A 217 -4.74 -12.62 -1.68
C ILE A 217 -3.86 -13.85 -1.81
N ASN A 218 -4.33 -14.89 -2.50
CA ASN A 218 -3.62 -16.16 -2.55
C ASN A 218 -2.47 -16.18 -3.56
N GLU A 219 -2.53 -15.36 -4.62
CA GLU A 219 -1.58 -15.41 -5.72
C GLU A 219 -0.88 -14.06 -5.95
N VAL A 220 -1.63 -12.93 -6.03
CA VAL A 220 -1.05 -11.63 -6.37
C VAL A 220 -0.20 -11.09 -5.22
N LEU A 221 -0.72 -11.11 -3.99
CA LEU A 221 -0.02 -10.59 -2.84
C LEU A 221 1.34 -11.28 -2.62
N PRO A 222 1.45 -12.63 -2.53
CA PRO A 222 2.75 -13.27 -2.30
C PRO A 222 3.72 -13.14 -3.49
N GLN A 223 3.23 -12.88 -4.69
CA GLN A 223 4.08 -12.64 -5.86
C GLN A 223 4.55 -11.19 -5.96
N ALA A 224 3.99 -10.30 -5.19
CA ALA A 224 4.39 -8.89 -5.10
C ALA A 224 5.31 -8.60 -3.90
N THR A 225 5.98 -9.62 -3.38
CA THR A 225 7.08 -9.57 -2.41
C THR A 225 8.28 -10.34 -2.93
N LEU A 226 9.51 -9.91 -2.61
CA LEU A 226 10.72 -10.67 -2.96
C LEU A 226 10.93 -11.87 -2.04
N ARG A 227 10.70 -11.70 -0.74
CA ARG A 227 10.76 -12.83 0.17
C ARG A 227 9.49 -13.68 0.05
N PRO A 228 9.60 -15.02 0.09
CA PRO A 228 8.42 -15.87 0.24
C PRO A 228 7.71 -15.58 1.56
N LEU A 229 6.39 -15.38 1.51
CA LEU A 229 5.60 -15.22 2.71
C LEU A 229 5.30 -16.59 3.34
N GLU A 230 5.64 -16.73 4.62
CA GLU A 230 5.31 -17.94 5.39
C GLU A 230 3.79 -18.08 5.53
N GLU A 231 3.33 -19.31 5.68
CA GLU A 231 1.89 -19.59 5.82
C GLU A 231 1.26 -18.86 7.00
N ALA A 232 1.98 -18.72 8.11
CA ALA A 232 1.53 -17.93 9.26
C ALA A 232 1.26 -16.45 8.91
N VAL A 233 2.06 -15.85 8.03
CA VAL A 233 1.85 -14.48 7.51
C VAL A 233 0.64 -14.45 6.59
N MET A 234 0.53 -15.42 5.70
CA MET A 234 -0.59 -15.53 4.76
C MET A 234 -1.93 -15.77 5.47
N ASP A 235 -1.94 -16.49 6.59
CA ASP A 235 -3.13 -16.69 7.40
C ASP A 235 -3.65 -15.35 7.97
N TYR A 236 -2.77 -14.46 8.39
CA TYR A 236 -3.17 -13.10 8.81
C TYR A 236 -3.76 -12.29 7.65
N TYR A 237 -3.20 -12.40 6.44
CA TYR A 237 -3.77 -11.69 5.27
C TYR A 237 -5.09 -12.29 4.79
N ARG A 238 -5.32 -13.59 4.96
CA ARG A 238 -6.60 -14.26 4.62
C ARG A 238 -7.69 -14.03 5.63
N ALA A 239 -7.32 -13.84 6.92
CA ALA A 239 -8.27 -13.79 8.04
C ALA A 239 -9.44 -12.80 7.84
N PRO A 240 -9.27 -11.60 7.26
CA PRO A 240 -10.36 -10.66 7.04
C PRO A 240 -11.37 -11.12 5.97
N TYR A 241 -11.01 -12.08 5.13
CA TYR A 241 -11.69 -12.41 3.87
C TYR A 241 -12.19 -13.87 3.79
N PRO A 242 -12.88 -14.40 4.80
CA PRO A 242 -13.25 -15.83 4.85
C PRO A 242 -14.36 -16.21 3.86
N THR A 243 -15.17 -15.25 3.41
CA THR A 243 -16.34 -15.49 2.55
C THR A 243 -16.27 -14.72 1.25
N VAL A 244 -17.07 -15.12 0.25
CA VAL A 244 -17.22 -14.36 -0.99
C VAL A 244 -17.70 -12.92 -0.73
N ALA A 245 -18.64 -12.75 0.20
CA ALA A 245 -19.16 -11.43 0.55
C ALA A 245 -18.06 -10.52 1.14
N SER A 246 -17.22 -11.04 2.04
CA SER A 246 -16.11 -10.28 2.62
C SER A 246 -15.05 -9.85 1.61
N ARG A 247 -15.02 -10.46 0.43
CA ARG A 247 -14.11 -10.14 -0.67
C ARG A 247 -14.69 -9.16 -1.70
N LYS A 248 -15.90 -8.61 -1.48
CA LYS A 248 -16.45 -7.55 -2.33
C LYS A 248 -15.47 -6.37 -2.45
N VAL A 249 -14.88 -5.94 -1.34
CA VAL A 249 -13.89 -4.86 -1.30
C VAL A 249 -12.63 -5.21 -2.10
N VAL A 250 -12.15 -6.46 -2.05
CA VAL A 250 -10.97 -6.92 -2.80
C VAL A 250 -11.22 -6.91 -4.30
N TRP A 251 -12.43 -7.22 -4.74
CA TRP A 251 -12.83 -7.12 -6.15
C TRP A 251 -13.03 -5.67 -6.59
N GLN A 252 -13.57 -4.81 -5.73
CA GLN A 252 -13.92 -3.44 -6.10
C GLN A 252 -12.71 -2.51 -6.23
N TRP A 253 -11.71 -2.62 -5.36
CA TRP A 253 -10.58 -1.71 -5.36
C TRP A 253 -9.81 -1.63 -6.69
N PRO A 254 -9.44 -2.74 -7.37
CA PRO A 254 -8.74 -2.65 -8.66
C PRO A 254 -9.57 -1.93 -9.73
N ARG A 255 -10.89 -1.91 -9.58
CA ARG A 255 -11.83 -1.20 -10.48
C ARG A 255 -11.86 0.32 -10.24
N GLN A 256 -11.23 0.78 -9.18
CA GLN A 256 -11.15 2.21 -8.81
C GLN A 256 -9.85 2.87 -9.31
N VAL A 257 -8.91 2.11 -9.89
CA VAL A 257 -7.62 2.66 -10.39
C VAL A 257 -7.87 3.82 -11.35
N PRO A 258 -7.27 5.00 -11.11
CA PRO A 258 -7.60 6.25 -11.81
C PRO A 258 -7.04 6.27 -13.24
N VAL A 259 -7.57 5.38 -14.08
CA VAL A 259 -7.27 5.30 -15.52
C VAL A 259 -8.43 5.91 -16.29
N PRO A 260 -8.21 7.03 -16.99
CA PRO A 260 -9.25 7.67 -17.78
C PRO A 260 -9.94 6.70 -18.74
N GLY A 261 -11.27 6.71 -18.73
CA GLY A 261 -12.10 5.83 -19.57
C GLY A 261 -12.31 4.41 -19.06
N LEU A 262 -11.69 4.02 -17.93
CA LEU A 262 -11.92 2.75 -17.25
C LEU A 262 -12.52 2.94 -15.84
N ALA A 263 -11.91 3.79 -15.03
CA ALA A 263 -12.43 4.13 -13.72
C ALA A 263 -13.50 5.23 -13.79
N PRO A 264 -14.30 5.40 -12.71
CA PRO A 264 -15.15 6.57 -12.58
C PRO A 264 -14.37 7.88 -12.74
N ASP A 265 -14.94 8.85 -13.46
CA ASP A 265 -14.29 10.14 -13.72
C ASP A 265 -13.95 10.89 -12.42
N GLU A 266 -14.75 10.70 -11.37
CA GLU A 266 -14.50 11.27 -10.04
C GLU A 266 -13.19 10.77 -9.40
N ASN A 267 -12.79 9.53 -9.63
CA ASN A 267 -11.53 8.99 -9.15
C ASN A 267 -10.35 9.63 -9.88
N VAL A 268 -10.48 9.78 -11.19
CA VAL A 268 -9.47 10.47 -12.01
C VAL A 268 -9.33 11.91 -11.55
N ALA A 269 -10.46 12.62 -11.35
CA ALA A 269 -10.47 14.01 -10.88
C ALA A 269 -9.86 14.16 -9.48
N LEU A 270 -10.18 13.26 -8.53
CA LEU A 270 -9.64 13.27 -7.18
C LEU A 270 -8.10 13.13 -7.19
N VAL A 271 -7.60 12.17 -7.99
CA VAL A 271 -6.16 11.93 -8.10
C VAL A 271 -5.44 13.07 -8.82
N GLN A 272 -6.05 13.62 -9.86
CA GLN A 272 -5.54 14.80 -10.55
C GLN A 272 -5.46 16.01 -9.62
N ASP A 273 -6.48 16.23 -8.80
CA ASP A 273 -6.56 17.37 -7.89
C ASP A 273 -5.42 17.35 -6.86
N TYR A 274 -5.21 16.23 -6.14
CA TYR A 274 -4.10 16.20 -5.17
C TYR A 274 -2.72 16.21 -5.85
N PHE A 275 -2.58 15.66 -7.06
CA PHE A 275 -1.32 15.74 -7.81
C PHE A 275 -0.98 17.20 -8.14
N GLU A 276 -1.92 17.94 -8.76
CA GLU A 276 -1.68 19.30 -9.23
C GLU A 276 -1.60 20.33 -8.09
N ASN A 277 -2.43 20.19 -7.06
CA ASN A 277 -2.58 21.22 -6.03
C ASN A 277 -1.77 20.92 -4.75
N TYR A 278 -1.53 19.64 -4.44
CA TYR A 278 -0.79 19.28 -3.24
C TYR A 278 0.62 18.77 -3.53
N LEU A 279 0.76 17.71 -4.33
CA LEU A 279 2.06 17.07 -4.53
C LEU A 279 3.07 18.01 -5.21
N THR A 280 2.63 18.73 -6.25
CA THR A 280 3.50 19.62 -7.04
C THR A 280 3.58 21.07 -6.52
N GLN A 281 2.73 21.47 -5.58
CA GLN A 281 2.66 22.88 -5.14
C GLN A 281 2.91 23.05 -3.65
N HIS A 282 2.43 22.14 -2.81
CA HIS A 282 2.46 22.34 -1.36
C HIS A 282 3.87 22.10 -0.78
N PRO A 283 4.40 23.01 0.07
CA PRO A 283 5.77 22.94 0.57
C PRO A 283 5.97 21.99 1.74
N VAL A 284 4.95 21.21 2.14
CA VAL A 284 5.11 20.19 3.19
C VAL A 284 6.28 19.27 2.88
N PRO A 285 7.14 18.92 3.84
CA PRO A 285 8.20 17.94 3.64
C PRO A 285 7.65 16.58 3.20
N LYS A 286 8.27 16.00 2.20
CA LYS A 286 7.87 14.71 1.61
C LYS A 286 9.06 13.76 1.58
N LEU A 287 8.83 12.49 1.92
CA LEU A 287 9.82 11.42 1.80
C LEU A 287 9.26 10.31 0.90
N LEU A 288 9.87 10.10 -0.24
CA LEU A 288 9.65 8.90 -1.06
C LEU A 288 10.60 7.80 -0.59
N LEU A 289 10.04 6.68 -0.14
CA LEU A 289 10.78 5.44 0.06
C LEU A 289 10.56 4.52 -1.15
N TYR A 290 11.64 4.11 -1.80
CA TYR A 290 11.52 3.23 -2.96
C TYR A 290 12.44 2.03 -2.87
N ALA A 291 11.96 0.90 -3.37
CA ALA A 291 12.71 -0.34 -3.48
C ALA A 291 13.13 -0.60 -4.93
N THR A 292 14.08 -1.51 -5.13
CA THR A 292 14.51 -1.93 -6.45
C THR A 292 14.24 -3.45 -6.59
N PRO A 293 13.50 -3.88 -7.62
CA PRO A 293 13.00 -3.10 -8.75
C PRO A 293 11.74 -2.26 -8.48
N GLY A 294 11.00 -2.49 -7.39
CA GLY A 294 9.69 -1.90 -7.16
C GLY A 294 8.62 -2.42 -8.13
N ILE A 295 7.42 -1.88 -8.06
CA ILE A 295 6.35 -2.12 -9.04
C ILE A 295 5.75 -0.80 -9.54
N LEU A 296 5.25 0.06 -8.65
CA LEU A 296 4.69 1.36 -9.03
C LEU A 296 5.76 2.46 -9.03
N THR A 297 6.76 2.34 -8.16
CA THR A 297 7.81 3.35 -8.04
C THR A 297 9.00 3.00 -8.92
N THR A 298 8.86 3.28 -10.22
CA THR A 298 9.94 3.10 -11.22
C THR A 298 11.01 4.21 -11.11
N PRO A 299 12.18 4.07 -11.74
CA PRO A 299 13.17 5.15 -11.81
C PRO A 299 12.62 6.46 -12.37
N GLU A 300 11.65 6.40 -13.30
CA GLU A 300 10.99 7.58 -13.87
C GLU A 300 10.10 8.27 -12.81
N VAL A 301 9.43 7.50 -11.96
CA VAL A 301 8.63 8.03 -10.84
C VAL A 301 9.54 8.70 -9.81
N VAL A 302 10.69 8.10 -9.48
CA VAL A 302 11.68 8.75 -8.59
C VAL A 302 12.15 10.08 -9.19
N ALA A 303 12.51 10.10 -10.47
CA ALA A 303 12.94 11.32 -11.17
C ALA A 303 11.83 12.39 -11.21
N LEU A 304 10.56 11.99 -11.38
CA LEU A 304 9.41 12.90 -11.31
C LEU A 304 9.30 13.54 -9.93
N VAL A 305 9.39 12.74 -8.87
CA VAL A 305 9.31 13.24 -7.48
C VAL A 305 10.45 14.22 -7.21
N ASP A 306 11.70 13.83 -7.51
CA ASP A 306 12.90 14.64 -7.25
C ASP A 306 12.90 15.97 -8.03
N SER A 307 12.31 15.99 -9.22
CA SER A 307 12.30 17.18 -10.07
C SER A 307 11.10 18.09 -9.88
N SER A 308 9.96 17.55 -9.40
CA SER A 308 8.67 18.25 -9.47
C SER A 308 8.00 18.47 -8.13
N PHE A 309 8.36 17.72 -7.07
CA PHE A 309 7.71 17.86 -5.78
C PHE A 309 8.55 18.76 -4.84
N PRO A 310 8.00 19.87 -4.36
CA PRO A 310 8.73 20.76 -3.46
C PRO A 310 9.02 20.06 -2.13
N ASN A 311 10.24 20.26 -1.62
CA ASN A 311 10.74 19.68 -0.37
C ASN A 311 10.62 18.15 -0.27
N ALA A 312 10.76 17.48 -1.42
CA ALA A 312 10.80 16.03 -1.48
C ALA A 312 12.23 15.50 -1.36
N GLN A 313 12.35 14.35 -0.72
CA GLN A 313 13.57 13.53 -0.66
C GLN A 313 13.21 12.12 -1.08
N SER A 314 14.10 11.45 -1.81
CA SER A 314 13.94 10.05 -2.21
C SER A 314 15.02 9.18 -1.60
N VAL A 315 14.64 8.08 -0.96
CA VAL A 315 15.57 7.15 -0.30
C VAL A 315 15.33 5.73 -0.81
N ASN A 316 16.39 5.10 -1.33
CA ASN A 316 16.36 3.68 -1.70
C ASN A 316 16.45 2.82 -0.44
N ILE A 317 15.43 2.01 -0.20
CA ILE A 317 15.36 1.10 0.95
C ILE A 317 15.89 -0.32 0.65
N GLY A 318 16.44 -0.53 -0.53
CA GLY A 318 17.02 -1.81 -0.94
C GLY A 318 16.10 -2.64 -1.83
N PRO A 319 16.35 -3.96 -1.93
CA PRO A 319 15.57 -4.83 -2.79
C PRO A 319 14.13 -5.00 -2.26
N GLY A 320 13.15 -4.92 -3.16
CA GLY A 320 11.74 -5.07 -2.82
C GLY A 320 10.83 -4.92 -4.04
N LEU A 321 9.59 -5.40 -3.89
CA LEU A 321 8.54 -5.25 -4.89
C LEU A 321 7.46 -4.27 -4.39
N HIS A 322 6.17 -4.64 -4.51
CA HIS A 322 5.09 -3.75 -4.13
C HIS A 322 4.86 -3.69 -2.61
N PHE A 323 4.80 -4.85 -1.93
CA PHE A 323 4.61 -4.87 -0.48
C PHE A 323 5.97 -4.72 0.23
N VAL A 324 6.59 -3.56 0.04
CA VAL A 324 7.93 -3.23 0.55
C VAL A 324 8.05 -3.36 2.06
N GLN A 325 6.94 -3.29 2.80
CA GLN A 325 6.89 -3.49 4.25
C GLN A 325 7.12 -4.95 4.63
N GLU A 326 6.87 -5.88 3.73
CA GLU A 326 7.22 -7.29 3.91
C GLU A 326 8.69 -7.57 3.54
N ASP A 327 9.25 -6.79 2.64
CA ASP A 327 10.63 -6.97 2.19
C ASP A 327 11.63 -6.16 3.04
N GLN A 328 11.35 -4.90 3.34
CA GLN A 328 12.30 -3.96 3.97
C GLN A 328 11.72 -3.20 5.18
N PRO A 329 11.00 -3.84 6.12
CA PRO A 329 10.30 -3.11 7.20
C PRO A 329 11.26 -2.28 8.08
N HIS A 330 12.44 -2.82 8.35
CA HIS A 330 13.42 -2.16 9.23
C HIS A 330 14.08 -0.97 8.54
N ARG A 331 14.39 -1.08 7.24
CA ARG A 331 14.92 0.04 6.48
C ARG A 331 13.90 1.15 6.31
N ILE A 332 12.62 0.81 6.13
CA ILE A 332 11.51 1.77 6.16
C ILE A 332 11.49 2.52 7.50
N GLY A 333 11.49 1.77 8.61
CA GLY A 333 11.44 2.37 9.94
C GLY A 333 12.64 3.28 10.24
N ILE A 334 13.85 2.84 9.89
CA ILE A 334 15.08 3.61 10.06
C ILE A 334 15.02 4.89 9.21
N ALA A 335 14.74 4.78 7.91
CA ALA A 335 14.70 5.93 7.01
C ALA A 335 13.68 6.99 7.45
N ILE A 336 12.50 6.56 7.94
CA ILE A 336 11.49 7.50 8.47
C ILE A 336 12.01 8.19 9.73
N THR A 337 12.62 7.47 10.67
CA THR A 337 13.10 8.06 11.93
C THR A 337 14.25 9.03 11.71
N GLU A 338 15.19 8.71 10.81
CA GLU A 338 16.27 9.60 10.39
C GLU A 338 15.72 10.86 9.72
N TRP A 339 14.80 10.72 8.78
CA TRP A 339 14.16 11.85 8.10
C TRP A 339 13.39 12.76 9.06
N VAL A 340 12.71 12.17 10.06
CA VAL A 340 12.02 12.96 11.10
C VAL A 340 13.01 13.76 11.94
N ASP A 341 14.13 13.15 12.33
CA ASP A 341 15.16 13.83 13.11
C ASP A 341 15.80 14.99 12.33
N ASP A 342 16.08 14.78 11.03
CA ASP A 342 16.70 15.78 10.17
C ASP A 342 15.74 16.91 9.78
N THR A 343 14.44 16.63 9.69
CA THR A 343 13.45 17.60 9.17
C THR A 343 12.78 18.41 10.27
N PHE A 344 12.54 17.81 11.45
CA PHE A 344 11.67 18.41 12.48
C PHE A 344 12.36 18.65 13.83
N ASN A 345 13.60 18.21 14.01
CA ASN A 345 14.42 18.44 15.20
C ASN A 345 15.65 19.26 14.89
#